data_29a7e316eab3f5fe9aba02c5143364b7
#
_entry.id   29a7e316eab3f5fe9aba02c5143364b7
#
_cell.length_a   1.000
_cell.length_b   1.000
_cell.length_c   1.000
_cell.angle_alpha   90.00
_cell.angle_beta   90.00
_cell.angle_gamma   90.00
#
_symmetry.space_group_name_H-M   'P 1'
#
loop_
_entity.id
_entity.type
_entity.pdbx_description
1 polymer ?
#
loop_
_entity_poly.entity_id
_entity_poly.type
_entity_poly.pdbx_seq_one_letter_code
_entity_poly.pdbx_strand_id
1 'polypeptide(L)'
;MKKLSVKELVDATDGCLLCGDENTLIDNIVIDSREVNANSLFIPIIGEIHDAHKFMENCYQSGCRTFLIDEAHCFDKEDINLIQVKDTTVAFGNISKYYRNLFDVDCIAVTGSTGKTTTKDMTYSVVNTKYKTLKNLENLNNEIGVPKTLLNLDDTYEKMIIEMGMQHKGEINYLKDLANPRIAIITKIGMAHIEFFEMVKKVYLMLKWK
;
A
#
# COMPACT_ATOMS: atom_id res chain seq x y z
N MET A 1 -5.26 -13.86 -3.63
CA MET A 1 -6.13 -12.68 -3.45
C MET A 1 -7.42 -12.82 -4.24
N LYS A 2 -8.48 -12.00 -4.00
CA LYS A 2 -9.64 -11.90 -4.90
C LYS A 2 -9.19 -11.39 -6.26
N LYS A 3 -9.76 -11.95 -7.33
CA LYS A 3 -9.45 -11.49 -8.69
C LYS A 3 -10.06 -10.12 -8.93
N LEU A 4 -9.29 -9.25 -9.56
CA LEU A 4 -9.73 -7.94 -10.04
C LEU A 4 -9.62 -7.90 -11.55
N SER A 5 -10.59 -7.31 -12.22
CA SER A 5 -10.50 -7.03 -13.66
C SER A 5 -9.58 -5.83 -13.92
N VAL A 6 -9.00 -5.76 -15.10
CA VAL A 6 -8.24 -4.59 -15.57
C VAL A 6 -9.09 -3.32 -15.47
N LYS A 7 -10.39 -3.41 -15.75
CA LYS A 7 -11.34 -2.30 -15.58
C LYS A 7 -11.38 -1.78 -14.14
N GLU A 8 -11.51 -2.68 -13.15
CA GLU A 8 -11.50 -2.27 -11.72
C GLU A 8 -10.18 -1.62 -11.32
N LEU A 9 -9.05 -2.07 -11.90
CA LEU A 9 -7.73 -1.47 -11.66
C LEU A 9 -7.62 -0.07 -12.27
N VAL A 10 -8.16 0.14 -13.47
CA VAL A 10 -8.25 1.46 -14.13
C VAL A 10 -9.09 2.40 -13.27
N ASP A 11 -10.29 1.96 -12.87
CA ASP A 11 -11.22 2.76 -12.06
C ASP A 11 -10.59 3.10 -10.69
N ALA A 12 -9.92 2.14 -10.04
CA ALA A 12 -9.28 2.33 -8.74
C ALA A 12 -8.11 3.33 -8.78
N THR A 13 -7.43 3.46 -9.91
CA THR A 13 -6.24 4.31 -10.07
C THR A 13 -6.52 5.66 -10.73
N ASP A 14 -7.74 5.88 -11.22
CA ASP A 14 -8.08 7.00 -12.12
C ASP A 14 -7.12 7.05 -13.32
N GLY A 15 -6.76 5.83 -13.80
CA GLY A 15 -5.83 5.61 -14.90
C GLY A 15 -6.50 5.53 -16.26
N CYS A 16 -5.70 5.30 -17.28
CA CYS A 16 -6.15 5.09 -18.66
C CYS A 16 -5.61 3.76 -19.20
N LEU A 17 -6.49 2.89 -19.71
CA LEU A 17 -6.07 1.69 -20.43
C LEU A 17 -5.58 2.10 -21.82
N LEU A 18 -4.27 2.03 -22.07
CA LEU A 18 -3.68 2.37 -23.35
C LEU A 18 -3.87 1.26 -24.40
N CYS A 19 -3.80 0.01 -23.96
CA CYS A 19 -4.04 -1.17 -24.80
C CYS A 19 -4.43 -2.37 -23.94
N GLY A 20 -5.04 -3.38 -24.57
CA GLY A 20 -5.43 -4.64 -23.94
C GLY A 20 -6.92 -4.80 -23.70
N ASP A 21 -7.30 -5.80 -22.88
CA ASP A 21 -8.69 -6.16 -22.58
C ASP A 21 -9.03 -5.82 -21.11
N GLU A 22 -10.02 -4.94 -20.94
CA GLU A 22 -10.53 -4.50 -19.64
C GLU A 22 -11.09 -5.62 -18.77
N ASN A 23 -11.46 -6.75 -19.38
CA ASN A 23 -12.03 -7.91 -18.70
C ASN A 23 -10.97 -8.91 -18.21
N THR A 24 -9.71 -8.74 -18.56
CA THR A 24 -8.61 -9.59 -18.07
C THR A 24 -8.59 -9.60 -16.54
N LEU A 25 -8.54 -10.81 -15.96
CA LEU A 25 -8.57 -11.00 -14.50
C LEU A 25 -7.16 -11.15 -13.92
N ILE A 26 -6.87 -10.34 -12.93
CA ILE A 26 -5.61 -10.30 -12.18
C ILE A 26 -5.83 -10.88 -10.78
N ASP A 27 -4.96 -11.79 -10.35
CA ASP A 27 -5.00 -12.39 -9.01
C ASP A 27 -3.68 -12.25 -8.24
N ASN A 28 -2.74 -11.48 -8.79
CA ASN A 28 -1.46 -11.19 -8.16
C ASN A 28 -1.04 -9.74 -8.48
N ILE A 29 -0.80 -8.91 -7.47
CA ILE A 29 -0.37 -7.51 -7.64
C ILE A 29 1.01 -7.39 -7.00
N VAL A 30 2.02 -7.07 -7.79
CA VAL A 30 3.41 -7.11 -7.39
C VAL A 30 4.18 -5.86 -7.80
N ILE A 31 5.13 -5.49 -6.95
CA ILE A 31 6.11 -4.42 -7.18
C ILE A 31 7.54 -4.98 -7.33
N ASP A 32 7.72 -6.27 -7.04
CA ASP A 32 8.98 -6.98 -7.21
C ASP A 32 8.91 -7.84 -8.48
N SER A 33 9.80 -7.58 -9.44
CA SER A 33 9.86 -8.29 -10.72
C SER A 33 10.12 -9.80 -10.59
N ARG A 34 10.60 -10.26 -9.44
CA ARG A 34 10.87 -11.68 -9.16
C ARG A 34 9.61 -12.46 -8.75
N GLU A 35 8.55 -11.75 -8.37
CA GLU A 35 7.28 -12.31 -7.88
C GLU A 35 6.20 -12.39 -8.97
N VAL A 36 6.51 -12.03 -10.23
CA VAL A 36 5.55 -12.02 -11.34
C VAL A 36 5.16 -13.42 -11.81
N ASN A 37 3.92 -13.54 -12.26
CA ASN A 37 3.39 -14.69 -13.01
C ASN A 37 2.45 -14.20 -14.13
N ALA A 38 1.83 -15.10 -14.87
CA ALA A 38 0.98 -14.75 -16.01
C ALA A 38 -0.27 -13.93 -15.64
N ASN A 39 -0.77 -14.04 -14.41
CA ASN A 39 -1.93 -13.31 -13.90
C ASN A 39 -1.55 -12.11 -13.03
N SER A 40 -0.29 -11.68 -13.09
CA SER A 40 0.19 -10.55 -12.30
C SER A 40 -0.11 -9.22 -12.96
N LEU A 41 -0.45 -8.20 -12.13
CA LEU A 41 -0.18 -6.81 -12.45
C LEU A 41 1.19 -6.45 -11.87
N PHE A 42 2.13 -6.07 -12.72
CA PHE A 42 3.40 -5.50 -12.29
C PHE A 42 3.30 -3.98 -12.18
N ILE A 43 3.65 -3.45 -11.01
CA ILE A 43 3.66 -2.01 -10.72
C ILE A 43 5.10 -1.57 -10.50
N PRO A 44 5.74 -0.90 -11.46
CA PRO A 44 7.09 -0.39 -11.30
C PRO A 44 7.10 0.82 -10.37
N ILE A 45 7.77 0.69 -9.23
CA ILE A 45 7.94 1.79 -8.26
C ILE A 45 9.24 2.54 -8.56
N ILE A 46 9.18 3.86 -8.56
CA ILE A 46 10.34 4.73 -8.66
C ILE A 46 10.83 5.01 -7.23
N GLY A 47 11.97 4.42 -6.87
CA GLY A 47 12.64 4.66 -5.60
C GLY A 47 13.75 5.71 -5.73
N GLU A 48 14.35 6.09 -4.62
CA GLU A 48 15.42 7.11 -4.58
C GLU A 48 16.65 6.76 -5.45
N ILE A 49 16.96 5.47 -5.61
CA ILE A 49 18.17 4.98 -6.32
C ILE A 49 17.81 4.23 -7.60
N HIS A 50 16.65 3.60 -7.63
CA HIS A 50 16.28 2.69 -8.71
C HIS A 50 14.87 3.00 -9.25
N ASP A 51 14.77 3.02 -10.56
CA ASP A 51 13.52 3.00 -11.28
C ASP A 51 13.21 1.56 -11.71
N ALA A 52 12.07 1.03 -11.22
CA ALA A 52 11.67 -0.34 -11.51
C ALA A 52 11.09 -0.53 -12.92
N HIS A 53 10.82 0.53 -13.69
CA HIS A 53 10.39 0.42 -15.08
C HIS A 53 11.41 -0.36 -15.94
N LYS A 54 12.69 -0.28 -15.62
CA LYS A 54 13.75 -1.07 -16.29
C LYS A 54 13.55 -2.59 -16.22
N PHE A 55 12.73 -3.08 -15.29
CA PHE A 55 12.45 -4.51 -15.13
C PHE A 55 11.22 -4.99 -15.89
N MET A 56 10.46 -4.10 -16.55
CA MET A 56 9.24 -4.45 -17.28
C MET A 56 9.50 -5.50 -18.36
N GLU A 57 10.62 -5.37 -19.09
CA GLU A 57 11.00 -6.35 -20.11
C GLU A 57 11.24 -7.75 -19.50
N ASN A 58 11.93 -7.81 -18.35
CA ASN A 58 12.17 -9.09 -17.67
C ASN A 58 10.86 -9.71 -17.17
N CYS A 59 9.93 -8.89 -16.66
CA CYS A 59 8.60 -9.34 -16.25
C CYS A 59 7.80 -9.89 -17.44
N TYR A 60 7.86 -9.21 -18.58
CA TYR A 60 7.22 -9.67 -19.81
C TYR A 60 7.78 -11.03 -20.28
N GLN A 61 9.10 -11.20 -20.27
CA GLN A 61 9.76 -12.47 -20.62
C GLN A 61 9.40 -13.59 -19.63
N SER A 62 9.09 -13.23 -18.37
CA SER A 62 8.61 -14.17 -17.34
C SER A 62 7.11 -14.48 -17.46
N GLY A 63 6.42 -13.96 -18.47
CA GLY A 63 5.02 -14.26 -18.77
C GLY A 63 4.00 -13.24 -18.23
N CYS A 64 4.43 -12.19 -17.51
CA CYS A 64 3.54 -11.11 -17.10
C CYS A 64 2.98 -10.38 -18.33
N ARG A 65 1.69 -10.06 -18.31
CA ARG A 65 1.00 -9.40 -19.44
C ARG A 65 0.20 -8.18 -19.02
N THR A 66 0.23 -7.78 -17.74
CA THR A 66 -0.46 -6.56 -17.26
C THR A 66 0.50 -5.69 -16.50
N PHE A 67 0.59 -4.42 -16.90
CA PHE A 67 1.56 -3.46 -16.38
C PHE A 67 0.90 -2.14 -16.06
N LEU A 68 1.31 -1.53 -14.95
CA LEU A 68 1.17 -0.09 -14.78
C LEU A 68 2.38 0.63 -15.38
N ILE A 69 2.16 1.87 -15.82
CA ILE A 69 3.20 2.76 -16.32
C ILE A 69 2.85 4.21 -16.00
N ASP A 70 3.83 5.06 -15.76
CA ASP A 70 3.60 6.49 -15.65
C ASP A 70 3.67 7.19 -17.01
N GLU A 71 3.38 8.50 -17.05
CA GLU A 71 3.37 9.28 -18.28
C GLU A 71 4.77 9.52 -18.89
N ALA A 72 5.85 9.31 -18.11
CA ALA A 72 7.23 9.54 -18.55
C ALA A 72 7.83 8.34 -19.29
N HIS A 73 7.20 7.17 -19.17
CA HIS A 73 7.70 5.92 -19.73
C HIS A 73 6.81 5.42 -20.88
N CYS A 74 7.38 4.54 -21.69
CA CYS A 74 6.65 3.81 -22.73
C CYS A 74 7.04 2.32 -22.71
N PHE A 75 6.09 1.45 -23.01
CA PHE A 75 6.32 0.01 -23.12
C PHE A 75 5.49 -0.54 -24.27
N ASP A 76 6.15 -0.76 -25.42
CA ASP A 76 5.50 -1.13 -26.66
C ASP A 76 5.54 -2.66 -26.86
N LYS A 77 4.40 -3.30 -26.59
CA LYS A 77 4.13 -4.73 -26.78
C LYS A 77 2.68 -4.90 -27.23
N GLU A 78 2.43 -5.82 -28.16
CA GLU A 78 1.11 -6.01 -28.76
C GLU A 78 0.15 -6.85 -27.88
N ASP A 79 0.67 -7.74 -27.01
CA ASP A 79 -0.08 -8.74 -26.28
C ASP A 79 -0.16 -8.45 -24.76
N ILE A 80 -0.27 -7.16 -24.38
CA ILE A 80 -0.32 -6.74 -22.99
C ILE A 80 -1.55 -5.90 -22.66
N ASN A 81 -1.86 -5.80 -21.38
CA ASN A 81 -2.69 -4.74 -20.81
C ASN A 81 -1.77 -3.68 -20.22
N LEU A 82 -1.84 -2.46 -20.71
CA LEU A 82 -1.02 -1.35 -20.27
C LEU A 82 -1.90 -0.23 -19.69
N ILE A 83 -1.80 -0.02 -18.39
CA ILE A 83 -2.56 1.00 -17.67
C ILE A 83 -1.62 2.18 -17.37
N GLN A 84 -1.93 3.36 -17.91
CA GLN A 84 -1.18 4.57 -17.64
C GLN A 84 -1.78 5.31 -16.45
N VAL A 85 -0.91 5.77 -15.57
CA VAL A 85 -1.23 6.55 -14.36
C VAL A 85 -0.29 7.74 -14.22
N LYS A 86 -0.61 8.71 -13.37
CA LYS A 86 0.29 9.85 -13.09
C LYS A 86 1.48 9.47 -12.22
N ASP A 87 1.27 8.56 -11.25
CA ASP A 87 2.26 8.13 -10.27
C ASP A 87 1.96 6.69 -9.87
N THR A 88 2.91 5.78 -10.12
CA THR A 88 2.76 4.35 -9.87
C THR A 88 2.71 4.01 -8.39
N THR A 89 3.36 4.78 -7.52
CA THR A 89 3.32 4.60 -6.06
C THR A 89 1.95 4.97 -5.50
N VAL A 90 1.40 6.10 -5.95
CA VAL A 90 0.04 6.52 -5.59
C VAL A 90 -0.98 5.51 -6.11
N ALA A 91 -0.83 5.05 -7.34
CA ALA A 91 -1.69 4.03 -7.94
C ALA A 91 -1.67 2.72 -7.15
N PHE A 92 -0.48 2.27 -6.70
CA PHE A 92 -0.35 1.10 -5.84
C PHE A 92 -1.14 1.24 -4.53
N GLY A 93 -1.05 2.41 -3.89
CA GLY A 93 -1.86 2.73 -2.72
C GLY A 93 -3.37 2.69 -3.02
N ASN A 94 -3.80 3.31 -4.11
CA ASN A 94 -5.22 3.36 -4.50
C ASN A 94 -5.79 1.96 -4.80
N ILE A 95 -5.04 1.10 -5.50
CA ILE A 95 -5.41 -0.29 -5.75
C ILE A 95 -5.55 -1.04 -4.41
N SER A 96 -4.61 -0.87 -3.48
CA SER A 96 -4.67 -1.52 -2.18
C SER A 96 -5.86 -1.05 -1.34
N LYS A 97 -6.20 0.24 -1.41
CA LYS A 97 -7.40 0.82 -0.80
C LYS A 97 -8.68 0.23 -1.39
N TYR A 98 -8.76 0.16 -2.72
CA TYR A 98 -9.88 -0.46 -3.41
C TYR A 98 -10.03 -1.92 -2.96
N TYR A 99 -8.95 -2.69 -3.02
CA TYR A 99 -8.92 -4.09 -2.61
C TYR A 99 -9.34 -4.28 -1.14
N ARG A 100 -8.80 -3.48 -0.22
CA ARG A 100 -9.18 -3.48 1.20
C ARG A 100 -10.68 -3.28 1.39
N ASN A 101 -11.30 -2.41 0.61
CA ASN A 101 -12.72 -2.09 0.74
C ASN A 101 -13.66 -3.20 0.24
N LEU A 102 -13.13 -4.25 -0.40
CA LEU A 102 -13.90 -5.45 -0.75
C LEU A 102 -14.18 -6.37 0.46
N PHE A 103 -13.62 -6.02 1.64
CA PHE A 103 -13.74 -6.83 2.85
C PHE A 103 -14.30 -6.00 4.01
N ASP A 104 -15.25 -6.60 4.74
CA ASP A 104 -15.79 -6.02 5.98
C ASP A 104 -14.90 -6.43 7.16
N VAL A 105 -13.72 -5.81 7.26
CA VAL A 105 -12.70 -6.10 8.28
C VAL A 105 -12.44 -4.85 9.11
N ASP A 106 -12.65 -4.92 10.43
CA ASP A 106 -12.30 -3.82 11.32
C ASP A 106 -10.78 -3.64 11.41
N CYS A 107 -10.34 -2.39 11.27
CA CYS A 107 -8.93 -2.00 11.36
C CYS A 107 -8.63 -1.27 12.67
N ILE A 108 -7.53 -1.66 13.32
CA ILE A 108 -6.89 -0.94 14.42
C ILE A 108 -5.57 -0.38 13.88
N ALA A 109 -5.43 0.94 13.85
CA ALA A 109 -4.17 1.59 13.51
C ALA A 109 -3.31 1.80 14.76
N VAL A 110 -2.00 1.62 14.64
CA VAL A 110 -1.03 1.91 15.70
C VAL A 110 0.04 2.86 15.16
N THR A 111 0.19 4.01 15.80
CA THR A 111 1.23 4.99 15.43
C THR A 111 1.87 5.62 16.66
N GLY A 112 2.86 6.48 16.45
CA GLY A 112 3.59 7.19 17.51
C GLY A 112 5.10 7.23 17.23
N SER A 113 5.85 7.97 18.04
CA SER A 113 7.30 8.12 17.86
C SER A 113 8.08 6.88 18.28
N THR A 114 7.64 6.18 19.33
CA THR A 114 8.28 4.96 19.87
C THR A 114 7.23 3.97 20.34
N GLY A 115 7.57 2.67 20.35
CA GLY A 115 6.71 1.60 20.88
C GLY A 115 5.60 1.13 19.93
N LYS A 116 5.57 1.58 18.68
CA LYS A 116 4.57 1.17 17.68
C LYS A 116 4.54 -0.34 17.48
N THR A 117 5.68 -0.93 17.11
CA THR A 117 5.80 -2.37 16.80
C THR A 117 5.44 -3.23 18.01
N THR A 118 5.95 -2.89 19.20
CA THR A 118 5.60 -3.61 20.42
C THR A 118 4.10 -3.56 20.70
N THR A 119 3.49 -2.37 20.59
CA THR A 119 2.04 -2.20 20.82
C THR A 119 1.23 -2.95 19.76
N LYS A 120 1.61 -2.89 18.48
CA LYS A 120 1.01 -3.67 17.40
C LYS A 120 1.03 -5.16 17.71
N ASP A 121 2.21 -5.69 18.09
CA ASP A 121 2.38 -7.13 18.35
C ASP A 121 1.64 -7.59 19.61
N MET A 122 1.62 -6.80 20.67
CA MET A 122 0.81 -7.09 21.87
C MET A 122 -0.68 -7.07 21.55
N THR A 123 -1.16 -6.05 20.81
CA THR A 123 -2.56 -5.95 20.39
C THR A 123 -2.94 -7.13 19.51
N TYR A 124 -2.07 -7.49 18.55
CA TYR A 124 -2.25 -8.67 17.70
C TYR A 124 -2.36 -9.94 18.54
N SER A 125 -1.46 -10.16 19.49
CA SER A 125 -1.46 -11.38 20.32
C SER A 125 -2.77 -11.55 21.08
N VAL A 126 -3.36 -10.45 21.56
CA VAL A 126 -4.66 -10.49 22.26
C VAL A 126 -5.82 -10.69 21.27
N VAL A 127 -5.90 -9.90 20.22
CA VAL A 127 -7.02 -9.94 19.26
C VAL A 127 -7.07 -11.27 18.51
N ASN A 128 -5.90 -11.80 18.14
CA ASN A 128 -5.78 -13.05 17.38
C ASN A 128 -6.15 -14.30 18.19
N THR A 129 -6.35 -14.20 19.51
CA THR A 129 -6.87 -15.32 20.33
C THR A 129 -8.32 -15.64 19.98
N LYS A 130 -9.06 -14.68 19.43
CA LYS A 130 -10.49 -14.82 19.11
C LYS A 130 -10.81 -14.61 17.64
N TYR A 131 -10.10 -13.70 16.97
CA TYR A 131 -10.40 -13.27 15.61
C TYR A 131 -9.20 -13.52 14.72
N LYS A 132 -9.37 -14.16 13.56
CA LYS A 132 -8.28 -14.25 12.58
C LYS A 132 -7.87 -12.84 12.16
N THR A 133 -6.64 -12.47 12.48
CA THR A 133 -6.18 -11.08 12.41
C THR A 133 -5.00 -10.95 11.45
N LEU A 134 -5.08 -9.98 10.52
CA LEU A 134 -3.95 -9.55 9.69
C LEU A 134 -3.14 -8.50 10.44
N LYS A 135 -1.82 -8.52 10.31
CA LYS A 135 -0.94 -7.41 10.72
C LYS A 135 0.16 -7.19 9.70
N ASN A 136 0.67 -5.97 9.61
CA ASN A 136 1.89 -5.76 8.84
C ASN A 136 3.11 -6.32 9.57
N LEU A 137 4.01 -6.90 8.78
CA LEU A 137 5.26 -7.45 9.28
C LEU A 137 6.29 -6.34 9.47
N GLU A 138 7.10 -6.45 10.51
CA GLU A 138 8.26 -5.59 10.82
C GLU A 138 8.08 -4.11 10.41
N ASN A 139 8.93 -3.61 9.50
CA ASN A 139 8.99 -2.21 9.08
C ASN A 139 8.07 -1.88 7.88
N LEU A 140 7.12 -2.76 7.52
CA LEU A 140 6.15 -2.51 6.44
C LEU A 140 5.06 -1.52 6.87
N ASN A 141 5.46 -0.33 7.32
CA ASN A 141 4.60 0.67 7.94
C ASN A 141 4.54 2.00 7.18
N ASN A 142 5.04 2.03 5.94
CA ASN A 142 5.10 3.19 5.05
C ASN A 142 4.18 3.03 3.83
N GLU A 143 4.29 3.96 2.85
CA GLU A 143 3.49 4.03 1.61
C GLU A 143 3.63 2.81 0.68
N ILE A 144 4.62 1.96 0.91
CA ILE A 144 4.81 0.69 0.19
C ILE A 144 4.36 -0.49 1.05
N GLY A 145 4.76 -0.51 2.31
CA GLY A 145 4.54 -1.63 3.22
C GLY A 145 3.08 -1.81 3.63
N VAL A 146 2.37 -0.71 3.89
CA VAL A 146 0.94 -0.77 4.23
C VAL A 146 0.12 -1.27 3.04
N PRO A 147 0.24 -0.73 1.80
CA PRO A 147 -0.41 -1.30 0.63
C PRO A 147 -0.11 -2.79 0.42
N LYS A 148 1.16 -3.19 0.47
CA LYS A 148 1.54 -4.61 0.35
C LYS A 148 0.85 -5.50 1.40
N THR A 149 0.66 -4.99 2.62
CA THR A 149 -0.06 -5.71 3.68
C THR A 149 -1.55 -5.81 3.38
N LEU A 150 -2.20 -4.74 2.93
CA LEU A 150 -3.63 -4.73 2.62
C LEU A 150 -4.00 -5.70 1.51
N LEU A 151 -3.13 -5.88 0.51
CA LEU A 151 -3.31 -6.85 -0.58
C LEU A 151 -3.26 -8.32 -0.13
N ASN A 152 -2.82 -8.61 1.10
CA ASN A 152 -2.88 -9.96 1.68
C ASN A 152 -4.22 -10.28 2.36
N LEU A 153 -5.19 -9.36 2.36
CA LEU A 153 -6.54 -9.65 2.87
C LEU A 153 -7.22 -10.75 2.05
N ASP A 154 -7.96 -11.59 2.75
CA ASP A 154 -8.88 -12.56 2.19
C ASP A 154 -10.14 -12.68 3.07
N ASP A 155 -11.11 -13.46 2.63
CA ASP A 155 -12.41 -13.63 3.31
C ASP A 155 -12.30 -14.34 4.68
N THR A 156 -11.12 -14.78 5.07
CA THR A 156 -10.89 -15.45 6.35
C THR A 156 -10.48 -14.49 7.47
N TYR A 157 -10.03 -13.27 7.12
CA TYR A 157 -9.66 -12.27 8.13
C TYR A 157 -10.89 -11.53 8.65
N GLU A 158 -10.95 -11.36 9.96
CA GLU A 158 -12.02 -10.65 10.67
C GLU A 158 -11.55 -9.30 11.23
N LYS A 159 -10.25 -9.18 11.50
CA LYS A 159 -9.61 -7.96 12.04
C LYS A 159 -8.28 -7.71 11.34
N MET A 160 -7.84 -6.46 11.36
CA MET A 160 -6.46 -6.11 10.98
C MET A 160 -5.87 -5.08 11.93
N ILE A 161 -4.57 -5.17 12.18
CA ILE A 161 -3.81 -4.26 13.02
C ILE A 161 -2.66 -3.71 12.19
N ILE A 162 -2.73 -2.43 11.87
CA ILE A 162 -1.80 -1.78 10.94
C ILE A 162 -0.96 -0.76 11.70
N GLU A 163 0.34 -1.03 11.79
CA GLU A 163 1.32 -0.05 12.21
C GLU A 163 1.52 0.98 11.10
N MET A 164 1.50 2.25 11.45
CA MET A 164 1.70 3.37 10.54
C MET A 164 2.89 4.20 11.02
N GLY A 165 3.94 4.23 10.20
CA GLY A 165 5.12 5.07 10.39
C GLY A 165 4.98 6.39 9.65
N MET A 166 5.83 7.37 9.98
CA MET A 166 5.97 8.60 9.21
C MET A 166 7.39 9.13 9.30
N GLN A 167 7.82 9.75 8.23
CA GLN A 167 9.01 10.58 8.11
C GLN A 167 8.61 12.02 7.76
N HIS A 168 7.58 12.19 6.93
CA HIS A 168 7.10 13.48 6.45
C HIS A 168 5.67 13.76 6.88
N LYS A 169 5.31 15.07 6.85
CA LYS A 169 3.97 15.54 7.15
C LYS A 169 2.96 14.99 6.13
N GLY A 170 1.84 14.46 6.63
CA GLY A 170 0.75 13.95 5.81
C GLY A 170 0.73 12.44 5.63
N GLU A 171 1.87 11.73 5.82
CA GLU A 171 1.95 10.29 5.60
C GLU A 171 0.99 9.47 6.46
N ILE A 172 0.84 9.80 7.76
CA ILE A 172 -0.14 9.10 8.62
C ILE A 172 -1.57 9.30 8.08
N ASN A 173 -1.88 10.48 7.57
CA ASN A 173 -3.21 10.73 6.99
C ASN A 173 -3.43 9.91 5.72
N TYR A 174 -2.42 9.82 4.86
CA TYR A 174 -2.43 8.97 3.68
C TYR A 174 -2.63 7.49 4.05
N LEU A 175 -1.82 6.95 4.95
CA LEU A 175 -1.92 5.55 5.40
C LEU A 175 -3.26 5.25 6.08
N LYS A 176 -3.78 6.21 6.86
CA LYS A 176 -5.12 6.14 7.45
C LYS A 176 -6.19 6.02 6.37
N ASP A 177 -6.09 6.80 5.30
CA ASP A 177 -7.05 6.77 4.21
C ASP A 177 -7.00 5.47 3.40
N LEU A 178 -5.85 4.79 3.34
CA LEU A 178 -5.71 3.45 2.74
C LEU A 178 -6.33 2.36 3.62
N ALA A 179 -6.00 2.33 4.91
CA ALA A 179 -6.39 1.25 5.81
C ALA A 179 -7.79 1.43 6.41
N ASN A 180 -8.33 2.66 6.41
CA ASN A 180 -9.62 3.05 6.97
C ASN A 180 -9.85 2.50 8.40
N PRO A 181 -9.03 2.89 9.40
CA PRO A 181 -9.12 2.35 10.75
C PRO A 181 -10.34 2.88 11.50
N ARG A 182 -11.00 1.97 12.22
CA ARG A 182 -12.08 2.30 13.17
C ARG A 182 -11.55 2.76 14.52
N ILE A 183 -10.35 2.26 14.91
CA ILE A 183 -9.68 2.56 16.18
C ILE A 183 -8.25 2.97 15.85
N ALA A 184 -7.74 3.97 16.58
CA ALA A 184 -6.34 4.37 16.49
C ALA A 184 -5.69 4.36 17.89
N ILE A 185 -4.50 3.77 17.98
CA ILE A 185 -3.65 3.78 19.18
C ILE A 185 -2.45 4.68 18.91
N ILE A 186 -2.31 5.74 19.68
CA ILE A 186 -1.12 6.60 19.63
C ILE A 186 -0.27 6.27 20.85
N THR A 187 0.89 5.63 20.63
CA THR A 187 1.73 5.11 21.71
C THR A 187 2.42 6.21 22.50
N LYS A 188 3.26 7.00 21.85
CA LYS A 188 3.96 8.13 22.43
C LYS A 188 4.21 9.19 21.36
N ILE A 189 3.95 10.45 21.69
CA ILE A 189 4.35 11.59 20.88
C ILE A 189 5.68 12.10 21.44
N GLY A 190 6.73 11.96 20.65
CA GLY A 190 8.10 12.35 21.00
C GLY A 190 8.73 13.21 19.92
N MET A 191 10.05 13.41 20.01
CA MET A 191 10.82 14.23 19.07
C MET A 191 11.41 13.42 17.89
N ALA A 192 10.92 12.21 17.60
CA ALA A 192 11.37 11.46 16.44
C ALA A 192 11.06 12.22 15.14
N HIS A 193 12.01 12.24 14.22
CA HIS A 193 11.90 12.92 12.92
C HIS A 193 11.64 14.43 12.98
N ILE A 194 12.01 15.08 14.08
CA ILE A 194 11.74 16.51 14.31
C ILE A 194 12.44 17.42 13.28
N GLU A 195 13.51 16.94 12.65
CA GLU A 195 14.23 17.60 11.57
C GLU A 195 13.34 17.87 10.34
N PHE A 196 12.34 17.03 10.09
CA PHE A 196 11.39 17.17 8.97
C PHE A 196 10.15 18.01 9.33
N PHE A 197 10.04 18.49 10.59
CA PHE A 197 8.89 19.23 11.08
C PHE A 197 9.27 20.56 11.72
N GLU A 198 9.57 21.56 10.90
CA GLU A 198 9.91 22.91 11.38
C GLU A 198 8.88 23.53 12.34
N MET A 199 7.61 23.09 12.28
CA MET A 199 6.52 23.58 13.14
C MET A 199 6.24 22.76 14.40
N VAL A 200 6.86 21.59 14.59
CA VAL A 200 6.53 20.69 15.72
C VAL A 200 6.92 21.29 17.07
N LYS A 201 7.98 22.13 17.12
CA LYS A 201 8.29 22.91 18.32
C LYS A 201 7.13 23.78 18.78
N LYS A 202 6.36 24.38 17.83
CA LYS A 202 5.19 25.21 18.14
C LYS A 202 3.98 24.36 18.56
N VAL A 203 3.72 23.25 17.88
CA VAL A 203 2.57 22.38 18.18
C VAL A 203 2.79 21.61 19.49
N TYR A 204 3.99 21.13 19.78
CA TYR A 204 4.34 20.48 21.04
C TYR A 204 4.22 21.44 22.24
N LEU A 205 4.58 22.70 22.07
CA LEU A 205 4.38 23.74 23.08
C LEU A 205 2.89 24.10 23.27
N MET A 206 2.08 24.07 22.20
CA MET A 206 0.63 24.30 22.29
C MET A 206 -0.14 23.17 22.98
N LEU A 207 0.30 21.92 22.81
CA LEU A 207 -0.34 20.76 23.46
C LEU A 207 0.07 20.58 24.94
N LYS A 208 1.13 21.22 25.38
CA LYS A 208 1.59 21.19 26.79
C LYS A 208 0.83 22.16 27.71
N TRP A 209 -0.04 23.01 27.15
CA TRP A 209 -0.73 24.08 27.90
C TRP A 209 -2.28 23.99 27.82
N LYS A 210 -2.82 22.78 27.62
CA LYS A 210 -4.27 22.56 27.82
C LYS A 210 -4.50 21.40 28.78
#